data_a576e15254edaaac0a33e4ae8457baf3
#
_entry.id   a576e15254edaaac0a33e4ae8457baf3
#
_cell.length_a   1.000
_cell.length_b   1.000
_cell.length_c   1.000
_cell.angle_alpha   90.00
_cell.angle_beta   90.00
_cell.angle_gamma   90.00
#
_symmetry.space_group_name_H-M   'P 1'
#
loop_
_entity.id
_entity.type
_entity.pdbx_description
1 polymer ?
#
loop_
_entity_poly.entity_id
_entity_poly.type
_entity_poly.pdbx_seq_one_letter_code
_entity_poly.pdbx_strand_id
1 'polypeptide(L)'
;LPRVTAFYTRMGADERLYAKYKTIATAALNAEQKRAHTLAVRNFVLSGAELTGAAKERFAEIQERMADISQKFSENALDATDKFSLYATEEELEGVPEDVKTTAREAAEKEGREGYKLTLKMPCYLPVMQFAKSSELRHQLYRAYVTRASDQAPAEFAALDNSAIIQEILQVWCLTKRKPDTAKNQRCH
;
A
#
# COMPACT_ATOMS: atom_id res chain seq x y z
N LEU A 1 -1.55 0.21 -14.73
CA LEU A 1 -1.18 1.29 -13.80
C LEU A 1 -0.26 2.35 -14.43
N PRO A 2 0.86 2.08 -15.14
CA PRO A 2 1.77 3.11 -15.64
C PRO A 2 1.10 4.20 -16.49
N ARG A 3 0.18 3.83 -17.39
CA ARG A 3 -0.56 4.80 -18.22
C ARG A 3 -1.44 5.75 -17.41
N VAL A 4 -2.03 5.27 -16.32
CA VAL A 4 -2.87 6.08 -15.41
C VAL A 4 -1.98 7.04 -14.62
N THR A 5 -0.88 6.55 -14.07
CA THR A 5 0.11 7.38 -13.37
C THR A 5 0.66 8.48 -14.28
N ALA A 6 1.10 8.13 -15.50
CA ALA A 6 1.59 9.10 -16.48
C ALA A 6 0.54 10.18 -16.83
N PHE A 7 -0.74 9.79 -16.94
CA PHE A 7 -1.84 10.74 -17.18
C PHE A 7 -1.98 11.73 -16.02
N TYR A 8 -2.08 11.24 -14.78
CA TYR A 8 -2.25 12.12 -13.61
C TYR A 8 -1.02 13.00 -13.34
N THR A 9 0.20 12.45 -13.54
CA THR A 9 1.44 13.22 -13.44
C THR A 9 1.44 14.39 -14.45
N ARG A 10 1.09 14.11 -15.70
CA ARG A 10 1.00 15.14 -16.74
C ARG A 10 -0.08 16.18 -16.44
N MET A 11 -1.25 15.74 -15.99
CA MET A 11 -2.36 16.63 -15.63
C MET A 11 -2.00 17.51 -14.44
N GLY A 12 -1.39 16.95 -13.40
CA GLY A 12 -0.95 17.69 -12.20
C GLY A 12 0.19 18.69 -12.48
N ALA A 13 1.01 18.42 -13.50
CA ALA A 13 2.11 19.29 -13.93
C ALA A 13 1.76 20.19 -15.14
N ASP A 14 0.46 20.29 -15.51
CA ASP A 14 0.04 21.14 -16.64
C ASP A 14 0.09 22.64 -16.27
N GLU A 15 1.06 23.32 -16.84
CA GLU A 15 1.33 24.75 -16.61
C GLU A 15 0.17 25.65 -17.04
N ARG A 16 -0.57 25.28 -18.12
CA ARG A 16 -1.70 26.07 -18.63
C ARG A 16 -2.88 25.98 -17.68
N LEU A 17 -3.14 24.79 -17.14
CA LEU A 17 -4.20 24.58 -16.16
C LEU A 17 -3.84 25.29 -14.85
N TYR A 18 -2.61 25.15 -14.39
CA TYR A 18 -2.09 25.86 -13.23
C TYR A 18 -2.22 27.39 -13.35
N ALA A 19 -1.82 27.95 -14.51
CA ALA A 19 -1.96 29.39 -14.77
C ALA A 19 -3.42 29.85 -14.67
N LYS A 20 -4.38 29.07 -15.20
CA LYS A 20 -5.82 29.39 -15.10
C LYS A 20 -6.30 29.37 -13.64
N TYR A 21 -5.86 28.40 -12.84
CA TYR A 21 -6.19 28.40 -11.41
C TYR A 21 -5.67 29.65 -10.69
N LYS A 22 -4.46 30.12 -11.03
CA LYS A 22 -3.88 31.34 -10.43
C LYS A 22 -4.63 32.63 -10.79
N THR A 23 -5.34 32.66 -11.91
CA THR A 23 -6.12 33.86 -12.33
C THR A 23 -7.49 33.94 -11.68
N ILE A 24 -7.94 32.93 -10.91
CA ILE A 24 -9.25 32.97 -10.24
C ILE A 24 -9.26 34.09 -9.19
N ALA A 25 -10.23 35.00 -9.32
CA ALA A 25 -10.42 36.12 -8.40
C ALA A 25 -10.93 35.59 -7.03
N THR A 26 -10.04 35.47 -6.07
CA THR A 26 -10.36 34.93 -4.74
C THR A 26 -11.20 35.82 -3.87
N ALA A 27 -11.29 37.16 -4.21
CA ALA A 27 -12.08 38.13 -3.45
C ALA A 27 -13.59 37.78 -3.43
N ALA A 28 -14.11 37.22 -4.54
CA ALA A 28 -15.53 36.86 -4.69
C ALA A 28 -15.87 35.47 -4.10
N LEU A 29 -14.88 34.70 -3.60
CA LEU A 29 -15.07 33.36 -3.08
C LEU A 29 -15.44 33.38 -1.59
N ASN A 30 -16.31 32.47 -1.16
CA ASN A 30 -16.56 32.21 0.26
C ASN A 30 -15.37 31.47 0.91
N ALA A 31 -15.44 31.19 2.21
CA ALA A 31 -14.34 30.59 2.97
C ALA A 31 -13.96 29.19 2.46
N GLU A 32 -14.96 28.35 2.17
CA GLU A 32 -14.76 26.99 1.67
C GLU A 32 -14.14 26.99 0.26
N GLN A 33 -14.65 27.85 -0.61
CA GLN A 33 -14.13 28.02 -1.97
C GLN A 33 -12.67 28.54 -1.96
N LYS A 34 -12.35 29.51 -1.07
CA LYS A 34 -10.97 29.99 -0.89
C LYS A 34 -10.06 28.84 -0.44
N ARG A 35 -10.53 28.03 0.49
CA ARG A 35 -9.77 26.87 0.96
C ARG A 35 -9.55 25.85 -0.15
N ALA A 36 -10.59 25.49 -0.90
CA ALA A 36 -10.50 24.58 -2.04
C ALA A 36 -9.52 25.11 -3.11
N HIS A 37 -9.60 26.38 -3.45
CA HIS A 37 -8.68 27.04 -4.39
C HIS A 37 -7.23 26.97 -3.89
N THR A 38 -6.98 27.33 -2.62
CA THR A 38 -5.64 27.27 -2.02
C THR A 38 -5.06 25.87 -2.08
N LEU A 39 -5.87 24.84 -1.78
CA LEU A 39 -5.46 23.44 -1.85
C LEU A 39 -5.17 23.01 -3.28
N ALA A 40 -5.98 23.42 -4.26
CA ALA A 40 -5.77 23.11 -5.68
C ALA A 40 -4.46 23.73 -6.20
N VAL A 41 -4.22 25.00 -5.94
CA VAL A 41 -2.97 25.69 -6.33
C VAL A 41 -1.76 25.00 -5.69
N ARG A 42 -1.84 24.70 -4.38
CA ARG A 42 -0.78 23.98 -3.68
C ARG A 42 -0.52 22.60 -4.31
N ASN A 43 -1.57 21.89 -4.68
CA ASN A 43 -1.43 20.56 -5.29
C ASN A 43 -0.73 20.63 -6.66
N PHE A 44 -1.01 21.65 -7.49
CA PHE A 44 -0.27 21.87 -8.73
C PHE A 44 1.23 22.10 -8.47
N VAL A 45 1.59 22.92 -7.49
CA VAL A 45 2.99 23.15 -7.10
C VAL A 45 3.66 21.83 -6.66
N LEU A 46 2.97 21.05 -5.79
CA LEU A 46 3.47 19.76 -5.31
C LEU A 46 3.54 18.69 -6.41
N SER A 47 2.73 18.81 -7.46
CA SER A 47 2.76 17.94 -8.64
C SER A 47 3.76 18.38 -9.71
N GLY A 48 4.57 19.42 -9.42
CA GLY A 48 5.66 19.85 -10.29
C GLY A 48 5.28 20.85 -11.38
N ALA A 49 4.12 21.54 -11.28
CA ALA A 49 3.68 22.52 -12.28
C ALA A 49 4.63 23.73 -12.41
N GLU A 50 5.44 24.00 -11.40
CA GLU A 50 6.48 25.06 -11.43
C GLU A 50 7.87 24.55 -11.82
N LEU A 51 8.02 23.24 -12.02
CA LEU A 51 9.28 22.65 -12.45
C LEU A 51 9.46 22.82 -13.97
N THR A 52 10.69 23.10 -14.38
CA THR A 52 11.07 23.28 -15.79
C THR A 52 12.29 22.45 -16.14
N GLY A 53 12.48 22.17 -17.44
CA GLY A 53 13.66 21.47 -17.94
C GLY A 53 13.95 20.15 -17.22
N ALA A 54 15.21 19.89 -16.95
CA ALA A 54 15.68 18.64 -16.33
C ALA A 54 15.03 18.34 -14.97
N ALA A 55 14.61 19.36 -14.21
CA ALA A 55 13.94 19.14 -12.93
C ALA A 55 12.54 18.54 -13.11
N LYS A 56 11.82 18.92 -14.17
CA LYS A 56 10.50 18.36 -14.52
C LYS A 56 10.62 16.93 -15.00
N GLU A 57 11.61 16.63 -15.84
CA GLU A 57 11.88 15.28 -16.30
C GLU A 57 12.23 14.35 -15.13
N ARG A 58 13.14 14.80 -14.27
CA ARG A 58 13.55 14.07 -13.08
C ARG A 58 12.40 13.81 -12.12
N PHE A 59 11.49 14.78 -11.94
CA PHE A 59 10.29 14.59 -11.12
C PHE A 59 9.37 13.52 -11.70
N ALA A 60 9.17 13.51 -13.03
CA ALA A 60 8.35 12.49 -13.70
C ALA A 60 8.93 11.07 -13.51
N GLU A 61 10.26 10.91 -13.68
CA GLU A 61 10.95 9.63 -13.41
C GLU A 61 10.74 9.15 -11.96
N ILE A 62 10.84 10.07 -10.99
CA ILE A 62 10.63 9.75 -9.58
C ILE A 62 9.18 9.31 -9.33
N GLN A 63 8.18 9.97 -9.94
CA GLN A 63 6.77 9.60 -9.80
C GLN A 63 6.48 8.22 -10.41
N GLU A 64 7.04 7.94 -11.59
CA GLU A 64 6.92 6.63 -12.23
C GLU A 64 7.55 5.53 -11.36
N ARG A 65 8.78 5.74 -10.90
CA ARG A 65 9.45 4.79 -10.02
C ARG A 65 8.68 4.55 -8.72
N MET A 66 8.15 5.61 -8.09
CA MET A 66 7.33 5.50 -6.88
C MET A 66 6.07 4.67 -7.14
N ALA A 67 5.42 4.83 -8.28
CA ALA A 67 4.24 4.05 -8.65
C ALA A 67 4.58 2.56 -8.80
N ASP A 68 5.68 2.23 -9.47
CA ASP A 68 6.12 0.84 -9.69
C ASP A 68 6.45 0.13 -8.37
N ILE A 69 7.26 0.76 -7.53
CA ILE A 69 7.64 0.14 -6.24
C ILE A 69 6.46 0.03 -5.28
N SER A 70 5.54 1.01 -5.27
CA SER A 70 4.31 0.94 -4.46
C SER A 70 3.37 -0.16 -4.95
N GLN A 71 3.27 -0.37 -6.26
CA GLN A 71 2.52 -1.48 -6.84
C GLN A 71 3.14 -2.82 -6.40
N LYS A 72 4.46 -2.97 -6.56
CA LYS A 72 5.16 -4.20 -6.19
C LYS A 72 5.02 -4.51 -4.69
N PHE A 73 5.09 -3.48 -3.84
CA PHE A 73 4.84 -3.62 -2.41
C PHE A 73 3.45 -4.21 -2.13
N SER A 74 2.43 -3.67 -2.80
CA SER A 74 1.05 -4.12 -2.62
C SER A 74 0.82 -5.54 -3.16
N GLU A 75 1.41 -5.86 -4.31
CA GLU A 75 1.35 -7.20 -4.91
C GLU A 75 2.00 -8.25 -3.99
N ASN A 76 3.19 -7.97 -3.45
CA ASN A 76 3.86 -8.89 -2.52
C ASN A 76 3.01 -9.15 -1.26
N ALA A 77 2.39 -8.10 -0.69
CA ALA A 77 1.53 -8.24 0.47
C ALA A 77 0.25 -9.05 0.17
N LEU A 78 -0.34 -8.84 -1.02
CA LEU A 78 -1.50 -9.59 -1.49
C LEU A 78 -1.14 -11.06 -1.74
N ASP A 79 -0.05 -11.31 -2.46
CA ASP A 79 0.45 -12.65 -2.76
C ASP A 79 0.79 -13.42 -1.48
N ALA A 80 1.43 -12.78 -0.50
CA ALA A 80 1.72 -13.40 0.79
C ALA A 80 0.44 -13.77 1.56
N THR A 81 -0.61 -12.94 1.44
CA THR A 81 -1.92 -13.21 2.03
C THR A 81 -2.61 -14.38 1.33
N ASP A 82 -2.55 -14.45 0.00
CA ASP A 82 -3.23 -15.46 -0.81
C ASP A 82 -2.55 -16.83 -0.76
N LYS A 83 -1.23 -16.86 -0.69
CA LYS A 83 -0.43 -18.10 -0.66
C LYS A 83 -0.41 -18.78 0.70
N PHE A 84 -0.70 -18.04 1.77
CA PHE A 84 -0.69 -18.60 3.11
C PHE A 84 -1.86 -19.59 3.32
N SER A 85 -1.55 -20.73 3.90
CA SER A 85 -2.55 -21.68 4.40
C SER A 85 -2.04 -22.36 5.67
N LEU A 86 -2.94 -22.53 6.63
CA LEU A 86 -2.72 -23.30 7.85
C LEU A 86 -3.85 -24.33 7.96
N TYR A 87 -3.52 -25.58 8.23
CA TYR A 87 -4.52 -26.64 8.41
C TYR A 87 -4.70 -26.90 9.90
N ALA A 88 -5.93 -26.70 10.37
CA ALA A 88 -6.32 -26.89 11.77
C ALA A 88 -7.21 -28.12 11.93
N THR A 89 -7.25 -28.65 13.16
CA THR A 89 -8.17 -29.71 13.58
C THR A 89 -9.48 -29.09 14.08
N GLU A 90 -10.52 -29.95 14.27
CA GLU A 90 -11.79 -29.56 14.90
C GLU A 90 -11.60 -29.00 16.32
N GLU A 91 -10.70 -29.65 17.10
CA GLU A 91 -10.41 -29.26 18.48
C GLU A 91 -9.78 -27.86 18.57
N GLU A 92 -8.87 -27.51 17.64
CA GLU A 92 -8.24 -26.20 17.58
C GLU A 92 -9.23 -25.10 17.23
N LEU A 93 -10.31 -25.44 16.52
CA LEU A 93 -11.38 -24.53 16.12
C LEU A 93 -12.53 -24.44 17.13
N GLU A 94 -12.35 -24.98 18.34
CA GLU A 94 -13.37 -24.80 19.39
C GLU A 94 -13.69 -23.33 19.62
N GLY A 95 -14.98 -22.99 19.56
CA GLY A 95 -15.51 -21.62 19.72
C GLY A 95 -15.69 -20.84 18.41
N VAL A 96 -15.09 -21.28 17.30
CA VAL A 96 -15.25 -20.63 15.98
C VAL A 96 -16.66 -20.91 15.43
N PRO A 97 -17.34 -19.90 14.83
CA PRO A 97 -18.66 -20.08 14.21
C PRO A 97 -18.70 -21.18 13.15
N GLU A 98 -19.81 -21.90 13.07
CA GLU A 98 -19.95 -23.09 12.23
C GLU A 98 -19.90 -22.80 10.73
N ASP A 99 -20.37 -21.63 10.29
CA ASP A 99 -20.29 -21.16 8.90
C ASP A 99 -18.83 -20.97 8.45
N VAL A 100 -17.98 -20.47 9.35
CA VAL A 100 -16.52 -20.31 9.11
C VAL A 100 -15.86 -21.67 9.02
N LYS A 101 -16.19 -22.60 9.94
CA LYS A 101 -15.70 -23.98 9.91
C LYS A 101 -16.10 -24.71 8.63
N THR A 102 -17.36 -24.59 8.22
CA THR A 102 -17.84 -25.21 6.98
C THR A 102 -17.06 -24.72 5.77
N THR A 103 -16.87 -23.39 5.65
CA THR A 103 -16.08 -22.80 4.56
C THR A 103 -14.63 -23.28 4.57
N ALA A 104 -14.02 -23.38 5.77
CA ALA A 104 -12.64 -23.82 5.92
C ALA A 104 -12.48 -25.32 5.59
N ARG A 105 -13.48 -26.17 5.93
CA ARG A 105 -13.52 -27.60 5.58
C ARG A 105 -13.63 -27.78 4.07
N GLU A 106 -14.59 -27.10 3.43
CA GLU A 106 -14.73 -27.15 1.97
C GLU A 106 -13.47 -26.70 1.23
N ALA A 107 -12.75 -25.71 1.78
CA ALA A 107 -11.50 -25.27 1.22
C ALA A 107 -10.37 -26.31 1.34
N ALA A 108 -10.33 -27.07 2.43
CA ALA A 108 -9.39 -28.19 2.61
C ALA A 108 -9.72 -29.36 1.68
N GLU A 109 -11.00 -29.75 1.58
CA GLU A 109 -11.49 -30.81 0.71
C GLU A 109 -11.18 -30.56 -0.78
N LYS A 110 -11.31 -29.33 -1.25
CA LYS A 110 -10.94 -28.93 -2.62
C LYS A 110 -9.46 -29.17 -2.95
N GLU A 111 -8.61 -29.21 -1.92
CA GLU A 111 -7.18 -29.50 -2.04
C GLU A 111 -6.84 -30.96 -1.69
N GLY A 112 -7.86 -31.80 -1.45
CA GLY A 112 -7.70 -33.21 -1.10
C GLY A 112 -7.07 -33.43 0.27
N ARG A 113 -7.24 -32.47 1.20
CA ARG A 113 -6.72 -32.55 2.57
C ARG A 113 -7.85 -32.68 3.58
N GLU A 114 -7.57 -33.42 4.64
CA GLU A 114 -8.45 -33.50 5.81
C GLU A 114 -8.26 -32.26 6.72
N GLY A 115 -9.28 -31.94 7.52
CA GLY A 115 -9.27 -30.83 8.47
C GLY A 115 -9.83 -29.54 7.90
N TYR A 116 -9.31 -28.40 8.37
CA TYR A 116 -9.85 -27.08 8.12
C TYR A 116 -8.76 -26.16 7.58
N LYS A 117 -8.88 -25.71 6.34
CA LYS A 117 -7.92 -24.77 5.74
C LYS A 117 -8.22 -23.34 6.19
N LEU A 118 -7.33 -22.78 6.99
CA LEU A 118 -7.36 -21.38 7.42
C LEU A 118 -6.47 -20.53 6.53
N THR A 119 -6.93 -19.30 6.26
CA THR A 119 -6.23 -18.30 5.42
C THR A 119 -6.10 -16.97 6.14
N LEU A 120 -5.26 -16.08 5.64
CA LEU A 120 -5.14 -14.71 6.17
C LEU A 120 -6.19 -13.74 5.61
N LYS A 121 -7.15 -14.24 4.81
CA LYS A 121 -8.27 -13.43 4.31
C LYS A 121 -9.20 -13.06 5.46
N MET A 122 -9.64 -11.81 5.52
CA MET A 122 -10.43 -11.27 6.64
C MET A 122 -11.66 -12.10 7.02
N PRO A 123 -12.44 -12.65 6.08
CA PRO A 123 -13.60 -13.50 6.43
C PRO A 123 -13.24 -14.78 7.19
N CYS A 124 -12.03 -15.31 7.04
CA CYS A 124 -11.52 -16.45 7.79
C CYS A 124 -10.72 -15.98 9.01
N TYR A 125 -9.76 -15.09 8.82
CA TYR A 125 -8.82 -14.65 9.86
C TYR A 125 -9.53 -14.02 11.06
N LEU A 126 -10.43 -13.07 10.83
CA LEU A 126 -11.03 -12.28 11.91
C LEU A 126 -11.91 -13.13 12.85
N PRO A 127 -12.84 -13.99 12.37
CA PRO A 127 -13.62 -14.84 13.25
C PRO A 127 -12.76 -15.84 14.05
N VAL A 128 -11.72 -16.41 13.45
CA VAL A 128 -10.81 -17.31 14.18
C VAL A 128 -10.10 -16.55 15.29
N MET A 129 -9.60 -15.36 15.03
CA MET A 129 -8.95 -14.51 16.04
C MET A 129 -9.88 -14.10 17.17
N GLN A 130 -11.18 -13.90 16.89
CA GLN A 130 -12.16 -13.47 17.88
C GLN A 130 -12.70 -14.61 18.73
N PHE A 131 -12.90 -15.79 18.14
CA PHE A 131 -13.73 -16.84 18.74
C PHE A 131 -12.99 -18.14 19.05
N ALA A 132 -11.87 -18.46 18.36
CA ALA A 132 -11.13 -19.68 18.68
C ALA A 132 -10.62 -19.67 20.12
N LYS A 133 -10.89 -20.74 20.88
CA LYS A 133 -10.38 -20.89 22.24
C LYS A 133 -8.88 -21.15 22.27
N SER A 134 -8.35 -21.86 21.27
CA SER A 134 -6.93 -22.17 21.15
C SER A 134 -6.09 -20.89 21.02
N SER A 135 -5.32 -20.55 22.04
CA SER A 135 -4.39 -19.41 22.02
C SER A 135 -3.23 -19.64 21.07
N GLU A 136 -2.80 -20.91 20.94
CA GLU A 136 -1.71 -21.29 20.03
C GLU A 136 -2.11 -21.07 18.58
N LEU A 137 -3.31 -21.51 18.17
CA LEU A 137 -3.82 -21.26 16.83
C LEU A 137 -3.91 -19.76 16.51
N ARG A 138 -4.44 -18.96 17.45
CA ARG A 138 -4.49 -17.50 17.28
C ARG A 138 -3.10 -16.90 17.16
N HIS A 139 -2.13 -17.36 17.96
CA HIS A 139 -0.76 -16.87 17.89
C HIS A 139 -0.12 -17.16 16.52
N GLN A 140 -0.29 -18.38 15.99
CA GLN A 140 0.24 -18.75 14.68
C GLN A 140 -0.34 -17.88 13.56
N LEU A 141 -1.67 -17.72 13.53
CA LEU A 141 -2.34 -16.86 12.55
C LEU A 141 -1.95 -15.39 12.70
N TYR A 142 -1.88 -14.88 13.93
CA TYR A 142 -1.45 -13.51 14.20
C TYR A 142 -0.04 -13.27 13.69
N ARG A 143 0.90 -14.16 14.03
CA ARG A 143 2.28 -14.03 13.59
C ARG A 143 2.37 -14.05 12.06
N ALA A 144 1.71 -15.00 11.41
CA ALA A 144 1.67 -15.06 9.95
C ALA A 144 1.10 -13.77 9.33
N TYR A 145 0.04 -13.22 9.93
CA TYR A 145 -0.60 -12.00 9.43
C TYR A 145 0.30 -10.76 9.57
N VAL A 146 0.95 -10.56 10.72
CA VAL A 146 1.75 -9.35 10.98
C VAL A 146 3.13 -9.39 10.34
N THR A 147 3.67 -10.59 10.06
CA THR A 147 4.98 -10.74 9.40
C THR A 147 4.89 -11.01 7.89
N ARG A 148 3.68 -11.05 7.31
CA ARG A 148 3.55 -11.28 5.86
C ARG A 148 4.30 -10.24 5.05
N ALA A 149 4.93 -10.70 3.97
CA ALA A 149 5.75 -9.86 3.08
C ALA A 149 6.84 -9.07 3.83
N SER A 150 7.47 -9.67 4.82
CA SER A 150 8.61 -9.11 5.55
C SER A 150 9.74 -10.13 5.70
N ASP A 151 10.89 -9.67 6.15
CA ASP A 151 12.07 -10.50 6.49
C ASP A 151 11.82 -11.47 7.66
N GLN A 152 10.70 -11.29 8.40
CA GLN A 152 10.27 -12.16 9.50
C GLN A 152 9.29 -13.26 9.05
N ALA A 153 8.90 -13.27 7.78
CA ALA A 153 8.04 -14.29 7.22
C ALA A 153 8.80 -15.64 7.09
N PRO A 154 8.08 -16.78 7.05
CA PRO A 154 8.70 -18.06 6.75
C PRO A 154 9.51 -18.04 5.46
N ALA A 155 10.60 -18.82 5.40
CA ALA A 155 11.55 -18.82 4.28
C ALA A 155 10.90 -19.06 2.90
N GLU A 156 9.80 -19.80 2.86
CA GLU A 156 9.02 -20.05 1.63
C GLU A 156 8.41 -18.78 1.02
N PHE A 157 8.24 -17.72 1.82
CA PHE A 157 7.74 -16.41 1.39
C PHE A 157 8.84 -15.36 1.18
N ALA A 158 10.12 -15.73 1.30
CA ALA A 158 11.25 -14.79 1.19
C ALA A 158 11.25 -13.97 -0.11
N ALA A 159 10.75 -14.55 -1.22
CA ALA A 159 10.62 -13.83 -2.50
C ALA A 159 9.60 -12.68 -2.47
N LEU A 160 8.75 -12.62 -1.45
CA LEU A 160 7.72 -11.61 -1.27
C LEU A 160 8.11 -10.56 -0.21
N ASP A 161 9.34 -10.60 0.29
CA ASP A 161 9.84 -9.65 1.29
C ASP A 161 9.89 -8.22 0.73
N ASN A 162 9.23 -7.31 1.44
CA ASN A 162 9.16 -5.89 1.09
C ASN A 162 10.23 -5.02 1.78
N SER A 163 11.12 -5.59 2.57
CA SER A 163 12.10 -4.81 3.35
C SER A 163 12.98 -3.93 2.45
N ALA A 164 13.48 -4.46 1.33
CA ALA A 164 14.25 -3.71 0.36
C ALA A 164 13.39 -2.62 -0.34
N ILE A 165 12.14 -2.93 -0.64
CA ILE A 165 11.18 -2.00 -1.26
C ILE A 165 10.89 -0.83 -0.32
N ILE A 166 10.74 -1.07 0.99
CA ILE A 166 10.55 -0.01 2.00
C ILE A 166 11.74 0.95 1.99
N GLN A 167 12.96 0.42 1.97
CA GLN A 167 14.16 1.25 1.91
C GLN A 167 14.20 2.10 0.63
N GLU A 168 13.84 1.52 -0.50
CA GLU A 168 13.79 2.25 -1.77
C GLU A 168 12.68 3.32 -1.76
N ILE A 169 11.48 3.03 -1.25
CA ILE A 169 10.39 4.01 -1.09
C ILE A 169 10.88 5.21 -0.27
N LEU A 170 11.55 4.98 0.85
CA LEU A 170 12.08 6.05 1.69
C LEU A 170 13.13 6.90 0.95
N GLN A 171 14.02 6.29 0.19
CA GLN A 171 15.03 6.99 -0.61
C GLN A 171 14.37 7.84 -1.70
N VAL A 172 13.44 7.27 -2.45
CA VAL A 172 12.70 7.97 -3.54
C VAL A 172 11.89 9.13 -2.96
N TRP A 173 11.22 8.91 -1.82
CA TRP A 173 10.46 9.96 -1.14
C TRP A 173 11.34 11.12 -0.63
N CYS A 174 12.53 10.84 -0.15
CA CYS A 174 13.52 11.87 0.19
C CYS A 174 13.94 12.71 -1.03
N LEU A 175 14.03 12.09 -2.22
CA LEU A 175 14.37 12.80 -3.46
C LEU A 175 13.27 13.78 -3.88
N THR A 176 11.98 13.45 -3.67
CA THR A 176 10.87 14.36 -4.00
C THR A 176 10.84 15.63 -3.14
N LYS A 177 11.37 15.56 -1.91
CA LYS A 177 11.41 16.69 -0.97
C LYS A 177 12.61 17.62 -1.15
N ARG A 178 13.64 17.21 -1.89
CA ARG A 178 14.81 18.07 -2.15
C ARG A 178 14.45 19.13 -3.18
N LYS A 179 14.38 20.39 -2.74
CA LYS A 179 14.39 21.53 -3.65
C LYS A 179 15.71 21.50 -4.43
N PRO A 180 15.69 21.74 -5.77
CA PRO A 180 16.91 21.70 -6.59
C PRO A 180 18.02 22.67 -6.17
N ASP A 181 17.71 23.67 -5.32
CA ASP A 181 18.59 24.80 -5.02
C ASP A 181 19.21 24.82 -3.60
N THR A 182 19.06 23.79 -2.78
CA THR A 182 19.70 23.79 -1.47
C THR A 182 20.82 22.77 -1.43
N ALA A 183 22.04 23.23 -1.73
CA ALA A 183 23.31 22.53 -1.50
C ALA A 183 23.61 22.36 0.01
N LYS A 184 22.67 21.88 0.82
CA LYS A 184 22.91 21.47 2.19
C LYS A 184 22.47 20.03 2.36
N ASN A 185 23.49 19.20 2.46
CA ASN A 185 23.52 17.79 2.81
C ASN A 185 22.75 17.54 4.14
N GLN A 186 21.42 17.41 4.10
CA GLN A 186 20.67 16.81 5.21
C GLN A 186 20.43 15.35 4.86
N ARG A 187 21.18 14.48 5.51
CA ARG A 187 20.96 13.03 5.49
C ARG A 187 19.55 12.75 6.01
N CYS A 188 18.77 11.98 5.25
CA CYS A 188 17.61 11.31 5.81
C CYS A 188 18.14 10.23 6.78
N HIS A 189 18.01 10.47 8.06
CA HIS A 189 18.22 9.47 9.12
C HIS A 189 16.87 8.90 9.52
#